data_aaeac8a8b3efcb94ef87028f95bdc82d
#
_entry.id   aaeac8a8b3efcb94ef87028f95bdc82d
#
_cell.length_a   1.000
_cell.length_b   1.000
_cell.length_c   1.000
_cell.angle_alpha   90.00
_cell.angle_beta   90.00
_cell.angle_gamma   90.00
#
_symmetry.space_group_name_H-M   'P 1'
#
loop_
_entity.id
_entity.type
_entity.pdbx_description
1 polymer ?
#
loop_
_entity_poly.entity_id
_entity_poly.type
_entity_poly.pdbx_seq_one_letter_code
_entity_poly.pdbx_strand_id
1 'polypeptide(L)'
;MVGFENNHDGYDNILKQAKMFNKAFTALTNRYDFNNFKGIGHSNGGLVYTAFLEKYFNEDDAQIKKLMTIGSPFNFAEKSTANKTQMLASFIKNKVNLPSNLIVYSVAGTQNYESDGLVPLDSVEAGKYVYQNQVKSFTEITVTGVDAQHSSLPQNKQIVSLITEYILDKHTLDGKGKLNPSPNQSDNRN
;
A
#
# COMPACT_ATOMS: atom_id res chain seq x y z
N MET A 1 14.02 -4.03 -4.20
CA MET A 1 13.72 -2.57 -4.12
C MET A 1 13.82 -2.01 -5.54
N VAL A 2 12.87 -1.16 -5.94
CA VAL A 2 12.90 -0.47 -7.23
C VAL A 2 13.20 1.00 -6.96
N GLY A 3 14.24 1.53 -7.62
CA GLY A 3 14.57 2.95 -7.63
C GLY A 3 14.26 3.52 -9.01
N PHE A 4 13.79 4.76 -9.07
CA PHE A 4 13.51 5.47 -10.30
C PHE A 4 14.57 6.55 -10.54
N GLU A 5 14.99 6.73 -11.78
CA GLU A 5 15.90 7.80 -12.19
C GLU A 5 15.28 9.19 -11.90
N ASN A 6 13.97 9.32 -12.12
CA ASN A 6 13.18 10.49 -11.75
C ASN A 6 12.24 10.13 -10.58
N ASN A 7 12.50 10.68 -9.40
CA ASN A 7 11.72 10.52 -8.18
C ASN A 7 10.86 11.74 -7.83
N HIS A 8 10.66 12.66 -8.77
CA HIS A 8 9.82 13.84 -8.54
C HIS A 8 8.35 13.47 -8.33
N ASP A 9 7.68 14.29 -7.52
CA ASP A 9 6.25 14.22 -7.28
C ASP A 9 5.43 14.70 -8.49
N GLY A 10 4.14 14.60 -8.36
CA GLY A 10 3.18 15.12 -9.31
C GLY A 10 2.58 14.05 -10.21
N TYR A 11 1.39 14.34 -10.69
CA TYR A 11 0.55 13.42 -11.45
C TYR A 11 1.29 12.75 -12.62
N ASP A 12 1.90 13.56 -13.48
CA ASP A 12 2.57 13.04 -14.68
C ASP A 12 3.81 12.18 -14.35
N ASN A 13 4.55 12.56 -13.29
CA ASN A 13 5.71 11.80 -12.86
C ASN A 13 5.32 10.44 -12.27
N ILE A 14 4.29 10.38 -11.44
CA ILE A 14 3.74 9.12 -10.92
C ILE A 14 3.31 8.19 -12.07
N LEU A 15 2.64 8.72 -13.09
CA LEU A 15 2.24 7.90 -14.25
C LEU A 15 3.44 7.41 -15.07
N LYS A 16 4.47 8.24 -15.26
CA LYS A 16 5.73 7.83 -15.92
C LYS A 16 6.43 6.73 -15.10
N GLN A 17 6.52 6.91 -13.79
CA GLN A 17 7.11 5.92 -12.87
C GLN A 17 6.33 4.59 -12.88
N ALA A 18 4.99 4.63 -12.90
CA ALA A 18 4.16 3.44 -13.03
C ALA A 18 4.40 2.68 -14.34
N LYS A 19 4.58 3.41 -15.46
CA LYS A 19 4.98 2.82 -16.76
C LYS A 19 6.36 2.19 -16.71
N MET A 20 7.33 2.83 -16.04
CA MET A 20 8.67 2.28 -15.84
C MET A 20 8.63 1.05 -14.94
N PHE A 21 7.82 1.09 -13.87
CA PHE A 21 7.59 -0.05 -12.99
C PHE A 21 7.02 -1.25 -13.75
N ASN A 22 6.04 -1.02 -14.63
CA ASN A 22 5.49 -2.08 -15.48
C ASN A 22 6.57 -2.75 -16.34
N LYS A 23 7.46 -1.99 -16.98
CA LYS A 23 8.57 -2.55 -17.76
C LYS A 23 9.50 -3.40 -16.89
N ALA A 24 9.85 -2.92 -15.69
CA ALA A 24 10.69 -3.66 -14.75
C ALA A 24 9.98 -4.93 -14.26
N PHE A 25 8.68 -4.84 -13.96
CA PHE A 25 7.85 -5.97 -13.55
C PHE A 25 7.83 -7.07 -14.62
N THR A 26 7.53 -6.70 -15.89
CA THR A 26 7.54 -7.64 -17.02
C THR A 26 8.92 -8.31 -17.19
N ALA A 27 10.00 -7.55 -17.07
CA ALA A 27 11.36 -8.12 -17.16
C ALA A 27 11.65 -9.10 -16.00
N LEU A 28 11.16 -8.82 -14.81
CA LEU A 28 11.32 -9.70 -13.63
C LEU A 28 10.48 -10.97 -13.74
N THR A 29 9.20 -10.86 -14.16
CA THR A 29 8.35 -12.05 -14.37
C THR A 29 8.94 -12.98 -15.41
N ASN A 30 9.41 -12.44 -16.53
CA ASN A 30 10.07 -13.22 -17.59
C ASN A 30 11.38 -13.89 -17.13
N ARG A 31 12.14 -13.21 -16.25
CA ARG A 31 13.44 -13.73 -15.79
C ARG A 31 13.32 -14.78 -14.70
N TYR A 32 12.35 -14.62 -13.79
CA TYR A 32 12.23 -15.43 -12.57
C TYR A 32 11.02 -16.34 -12.56
N ASP A 33 10.22 -16.32 -13.61
CA ASP A 33 9.04 -17.18 -13.81
C ASP A 33 8.11 -17.26 -12.58
N PHE A 34 7.82 -16.11 -11.98
CA PHE A 34 6.85 -16.02 -10.88
C PHE A 34 5.50 -15.52 -11.40
N ASN A 35 4.43 -16.08 -10.88
CA ASN A 35 3.06 -15.74 -11.23
C ASN A 35 2.26 -15.19 -10.03
N ASN A 36 2.88 -15.00 -8.89
CA ASN A 36 2.25 -14.35 -7.75
C ASN A 36 3.26 -13.52 -6.95
N PHE A 37 2.80 -12.42 -6.39
CA PHE A 37 3.64 -11.49 -5.62
C PHE A 37 2.83 -10.72 -4.59
N LYS A 38 3.55 -10.01 -3.73
CA LYS A 38 3.01 -9.06 -2.75
C LYS A 38 3.75 -7.74 -2.92
N GLY A 39 3.05 -6.62 -2.70
CA GLY A 39 3.60 -5.27 -2.88
C GLY A 39 3.73 -4.52 -1.57
N ILE A 40 4.80 -3.71 -1.46
CA ILE A 40 4.95 -2.71 -0.40
C ILE A 40 5.38 -1.42 -1.08
N GLY A 41 4.66 -0.33 -0.84
CA GLY A 41 4.97 0.99 -1.38
C GLY A 41 5.01 2.05 -0.28
N HIS A 42 6.17 2.72 -0.10
CA HIS A 42 6.30 3.86 0.80
C HIS A 42 6.14 5.16 0.03
N SER A 43 5.42 6.13 0.58
CA SER A 43 5.23 7.45 -0.01
C SER A 43 4.67 7.34 -1.45
N ASN A 44 5.30 7.99 -2.42
CA ASN A 44 4.94 7.88 -3.84
C ASN A 44 4.97 6.44 -4.37
N GLY A 45 5.70 5.52 -3.73
CA GLY A 45 5.71 4.12 -4.10
C GLY A 45 4.34 3.46 -4.04
N GLY A 46 3.47 3.85 -3.09
CA GLY A 46 2.07 3.38 -3.05
C GLY A 46 1.24 3.93 -4.21
N LEU A 47 1.46 5.20 -4.60
CA LEU A 47 0.79 5.79 -5.76
C LEU A 47 1.23 5.12 -7.07
N VAL A 48 2.53 4.81 -7.20
CA VAL A 48 3.08 4.09 -8.36
C VAL A 48 2.48 2.69 -8.46
N TYR A 49 2.37 1.96 -7.34
CA TYR A 49 1.70 0.66 -7.31
C TYR A 49 0.24 0.76 -7.73
N THR A 50 -0.50 1.74 -7.19
CA THR A 50 -1.90 1.96 -7.53
C THR A 50 -2.07 2.24 -9.02
N ALA A 51 -1.27 3.18 -9.57
CA ALA A 51 -1.30 3.50 -10.99
C ALA A 51 -0.89 2.31 -11.89
N PHE A 52 0.06 1.49 -11.43
CA PHE A 52 0.44 0.27 -12.13
C PHE A 52 -0.72 -0.73 -12.17
N LEU A 53 -1.37 -0.98 -11.02
CA LEU A 53 -2.48 -1.93 -10.94
C LEU A 53 -3.69 -1.48 -11.77
N GLU A 54 -3.99 -0.19 -11.80
CA GLU A 54 -5.13 0.33 -12.56
C GLU A 54 -4.91 0.39 -14.07
N LYS A 55 -3.65 0.51 -14.53
CA LYS A 55 -3.36 0.85 -15.93
C LYS A 55 -2.61 -0.21 -16.72
N TYR A 56 -1.82 -1.04 -16.05
CA TYR A 56 -0.88 -1.92 -16.72
C TYR A 56 -0.94 -3.37 -16.26
N PHE A 57 -1.47 -3.61 -15.06
CA PHE A 57 -1.50 -4.95 -14.50
C PHE A 57 -2.58 -5.80 -15.18
N ASN A 58 -2.23 -7.05 -15.48
CA ASN A 58 -3.13 -8.06 -16.00
C ASN A 58 -3.12 -9.28 -15.07
N GLU A 59 -4.28 -9.68 -14.57
CA GLU A 59 -4.42 -10.84 -13.67
C GLU A 59 -4.18 -12.18 -14.39
N ASP A 60 -4.21 -12.20 -15.72
CA ASP A 60 -3.87 -13.38 -16.52
C ASP A 60 -2.34 -13.67 -16.50
N ASP A 61 -1.52 -12.62 -16.37
CA ASP A 61 -0.06 -12.75 -16.37
C ASP A 61 0.49 -13.07 -14.96
N ALA A 62 -0.10 -12.49 -13.93
CA ALA A 62 0.32 -12.70 -12.55
C ALA A 62 -0.80 -12.32 -11.57
N GLN A 63 -0.66 -12.72 -10.31
CA GLN A 63 -1.58 -12.38 -9.23
C GLN A 63 -0.90 -11.58 -8.13
N ILE A 64 -1.47 -10.45 -7.76
CA ILE A 64 -1.11 -9.74 -6.55
C ILE A 64 -2.09 -10.08 -5.42
N LYS A 65 -1.58 -10.67 -4.34
CA LYS A 65 -2.44 -11.08 -3.21
C LYS A 65 -2.60 -9.99 -2.16
N LYS A 66 -1.53 -9.25 -1.90
CA LYS A 66 -1.49 -8.24 -0.84
C LYS A 66 -0.68 -7.02 -1.27
N LEU A 67 -1.17 -5.85 -0.92
CA LEU A 67 -0.47 -4.58 -1.07
C LEU A 67 -0.49 -3.85 0.27
N MET A 68 0.67 -3.36 0.72
CA MET A 68 0.76 -2.42 1.82
C MET A 68 1.28 -1.08 1.31
N THR A 69 0.50 -0.02 1.49
CA THR A 69 0.93 1.36 1.26
C THR A 69 1.29 2.01 2.60
N ILE A 70 2.42 2.71 2.66
CA ILE A 70 2.94 3.30 3.90
C ILE A 70 3.16 4.79 3.67
N GLY A 71 2.41 5.65 4.37
CA GLY A 71 2.50 7.10 4.24
C GLY A 71 2.27 7.60 2.81
N SER A 72 1.42 6.93 2.03
CA SER A 72 1.23 7.25 0.61
C SER A 72 0.23 8.38 0.43
N PRO A 73 0.63 9.52 -0.20
CA PRO A 73 -0.17 10.73 -0.30
C PRO A 73 -1.21 10.67 -1.43
N PHE A 74 -2.30 9.90 -1.27
CA PHE A 74 -3.32 9.72 -2.32
C PHE A 74 -3.95 11.02 -2.79
N ASN A 75 -3.93 12.06 -1.94
CA ASN A 75 -4.40 13.41 -2.27
C ASN A 75 -3.27 14.46 -2.21
N PHE A 76 -2.01 14.05 -2.37
CA PHE A 76 -0.80 14.89 -2.25
C PHE A 76 -0.79 15.70 -0.93
N ALA A 77 -0.56 17.02 -1.01
CA ALA A 77 -0.48 17.90 0.17
C ALA A 77 -1.86 18.41 0.67
N GLU A 78 -2.95 17.98 0.06
CA GLU A 78 -4.29 18.40 0.46
C GLU A 78 -4.69 17.83 1.82
N LYS A 79 -5.15 18.72 2.70
CA LYS A 79 -5.62 18.40 4.06
C LYS A 79 -7.12 18.08 4.11
N SER A 80 -7.78 18.03 2.96
CA SER A 80 -9.21 17.74 2.88
C SER A 80 -9.54 17.02 1.59
N THR A 81 -10.33 15.98 1.67
CA THR A 81 -10.87 15.25 0.52
C THR A 81 -11.97 16.00 -0.23
N ALA A 82 -12.42 17.16 0.28
CA ALA A 82 -13.27 18.08 -0.48
C ALA A 82 -12.52 18.65 -1.70
N ASN A 83 -11.22 18.86 -1.58
CA ASN A 83 -10.33 19.28 -2.65
C ASN A 83 -9.61 18.08 -3.25
N LYS A 84 -10.20 17.41 -4.23
CA LYS A 84 -9.56 16.27 -4.89
C LYS A 84 -8.52 16.75 -5.88
N THR A 85 -7.27 16.31 -5.69
CA THR A 85 -6.23 16.48 -6.70
C THR A 85 -6.54 15.67 -7.95
N GLN A 86 -5.89 16.02 -9.06
CA GLN A 86 -5.98 15.26 -10.31
C GLN A 86 -5.59 13.78 -10.10
N MET A 87 -4.61 13.52 -9.22
CA MET A 87 -4.17 12.15 -8.90
C MET A 87 -5.29 11.35 -8.24
N LEU A 88 -5.88 11.88 -7.16
CA LEU A 88 -6.98 11.20 -6.47
C LEU A 88 -8.19 11.01 -7.39
N ALA A 89 -8.56 12.05 -8.16
CA ALA A 89 -9.66 11.95 -9.11
C ALA A 89 -9.42 10.88 -10.19
N SER A 90 -8.18 10.76 -10.68
CA SER A 90 -7.79 9.72 -11.63
C SER A 90 -7.89 8.32 -11.03
N PHE A 91 -7.40 8.11 -9.81
CA PHE A 91 -7.52 6.83 -9.12
C PHE A 91 -8.98 6.44 -8.89
N ILE A 92 -9.81 7.34 -8.39
CA ILE A 92 -11.24 7.07 -8.19
C ILE A 92 -11.93 6.69 -9.52
N LYS A 93 -11.56 7.34 -10.62
CA LYS A 93 -12.12 7.03 -11.95
C LYS A 93 -11.72 5.64 -12.44
N ASN A 94 -10.48 5.21 -12.19
CA ASN A 94 -9.93 3.97 -12.74
C ASN A 94 -10.00 2.78 -11.77
N LYS A 95 -10.48 2.98 -10.54
CA LYS A 95 -10.48 1.94 -9.49
C LYS A 95 -11.18 0.64 -9.86
N VAL A 96 -12.08 0.67 -10.85
CA VAL A 96 -12.77 -0.52 -11.38
C VAL A 96 -11.80 -1.55 -12.00
N ASN A 97 -10.58 -1.11 -12.34
CA ASN A 97 -9.53 -1.96 -12.90
C ASN A 97 -8.65 -2.60 -11.81
N LEU A 98 -8.87 -2.29 -10.53
CA LEU A 98 -8.12 -2.91 -9.44
C LEU A 98 -8.50 -4.39 -9.30
N PRO A 99 -7.52 -5.28 -9.01
CA PRO A 99 -7.80 -6.69 -8.78
C PRO A 99 -8.79 -6.90 -7.64
N SER A 100 -9.90 -7.57 -7.90
CA SER A 100 -10.99 -7.77 -6.92
C SER A 100 -10.59 -8.65 -5.74
N ASN A 101 -9.60 -9.52 -5.93
CA ASN A 101 -9.06 -10.42 -4.89
C ASN A 101 -7.93 -9.80 -4.05
N LEU A 102 -7.54 -8.56 -4.33
CA LEU A 102 -6.47 -7.86 -3.63
C LEU A 102 -6.86 -7.54 -2.19
N ILE A 103 -5.95 -7.77 -1.25
CA ILE A 103 -6.03 -7.32 0.14
C ILE A 103 -5.10 -6.11 0.30
N VAL A 104 -5.64 -4.98 0.75
CA VAL A 104 -4.88 -3.74 0.90
C VAL A 104 -4.80 -3.32 2.36
N TYR A 105 -3.58 -3.01 2.81
CA TYR A 105 -3.29 -2.37 4.09
C TYR A 105 -2.73 -0.97 3.81
N SER A 106 -3.43 0.07 4.25
CA SER A 106 -2.98 1.45 4.17
C SER A 106 -2.48 1.90 5.54
N VAL A 107 -1.18 2.15 5.65
CA VAL A 107 -0.54 2.54 6.91
C VAL A 107 -0.23 4.02 6.89
N ALA A 108 -0.81 4.77 7.81
CA ALA A 108 -0.50 6.17 8.05
C ALA A 108 0.43 6.33 9.25
N GLY A 109 1.41 7.20 9.14
CA GLY A 109 2.18 7.69 10.27
C GLY A 109 1.64 9.03 10.76
N THR A 110 1.68 9.28 12.07
CA THR A 110 1.40 10.61 12.61
C THR A 110 2.06 10.84 13.96
N GLN A 111 2.52 12.08 14.19
CA GLN A 111 3.04 12.51 15.48
C GLN A 111 2.02 13.31 16.28
N ASN A 112 1.08 13.96 15.59
CA ASN A 112 0.14 14.94 16.18
C ASN A 112 -1.31 14.73 15.68
N TYR A 113 -1.59 13.59 15.03
CA TYR A 113 -2.88 13.28 14.38
C TYR A 113 -3.25 14.17 13.19
N GLU A 114 -2.30 14.98 12.68
CA GLU A 114 -2.50 15.81 11.48
C GLU A 114 -1.66 15.32 10.30
N SER A 115 -0.43 14.90 10.57
CA SER A 115 0.52 14.46 9.55
C SER A 115 1.66 13.62 10.14
N ASP A 116 2.43 12.99 9.27
CA ASP A 116 3.72 12.36 9.58
C ASP A 116 4.91 13.36 9.46
N GLY A 117 4.61 14.66 9.44
CA GLY A 117 5.58 15.73 9.22
C GLY A 117 5.76 16.14 7.76
N LEU A 118 5.29 15.34 6.80
CA LEU A 118 5.35 15.64 5.36
C LEU A 118 3.98 15.44 4.68
N VAL A 119 3.34 14.30 4.92
CA VAL A 119 2.07 13.91 4.30
C VAL A 119 0.94 14.11 5.30
N PRO A 120 -0.12 14.89 4.94
CA PRO A 120 -1.31 15.02 5.76
C PRO A 120 -1.99 13.65 5.97
N LEU A 121 -2.50 13.40 7.19
CA LEU A 121 -3.22 12.17 7.52
C LEU A 121 -4.41 11.96 6.57
N ASP A 122 -5.22 13.00 6.34
CA ASP A 122 -6.35 12.98 5.40
C ASP A 122 -5.96 12.56 3.98
N SER A 123 -4.73 12.90 3.56
CA SER A 123 -4.22 12.51 2.24
C SER A 123 -3.92 11.02 2.16
N VAL A 124 -3.41 10.40 3.23
CA VAL A 124 -3.22 8.95 3.29
C VAL A 124 -4.58 8.25 3.35
N GLU A 125 -5.48 8.73 4.21
CA GLU A 125 -6.83 8.19 4.37
C GLU A 125 -7.70 8.34 3.10
N ALA A 126 -7.34 9.25 2.19
CA ALA A 126 -8.01 9.36 0.89
C ALA A 126 -7.89 8.08 0.06
N GLY A 127 -6.98 7.16 0.39
CA GLY A 127 -6.86 5.82 -0.19
C GLY A 127 -8.16 5.01 -0.09
N LYS A 128 -9.00 5.26 0.92
CA LYS A 128 -10.32 4.61 1.07
C LYS A 128 -11.23 4.83 -0.15
N TYR A 129 -11.18 5.99 -0.79
CA TYR A 129 -12.01 6.28 -1.96
C TYR A 129 -11.58 5.49 -3.21
N VAL A 130 -10.34 5.01 -3.19
CA VAL A 130 -9.75 4.19 -4.26
C VAL A 130 -10.03 2.71 -4.03
N TYR A 131 -9.75 2.21 -2.83
CA TYR A 131 -9.73 0.77 -2.56
C TYR A 131 -11.03 0.22 -1.96
N GLN A 132 -11.69 0.98 -1.07
CA GLN A 132 -12.87 0.49 -0.37
C GLN A 132 -14.00 0.12 -1.35
N ASN A 133 -14.59 -1.07 -1.16
CA ASN A 133 -15.62 -1.66 -2.03
C ASN A 133 -15.14 -2.00 -3.46
N GLN A 134 -13.84 -1.96 -3.73
CA GLN A 134 -13.25 -2.39 -5.01
C GLN A 134 -12.39 -3.64 -4.86
N VAL A 135 -11.70 -3.77 -3.74
CA VAL A 135 -10.80 -4.88 -3.44
C VAL A 135 -11.43 -5.83 -2.41
N LYS A 136 -10.85 -7.00 -2.23
CA LYS A 136 -11.34 -8.01 -1.29
C LYS A 136 -11.44 -7.50 0.14
N SER A 137 -10.42 -6.79 0.61
CA SER A 137 -10.46 -6.08 1.88
C SER A 137 -9.53 -4.86 1.86
N PHE A 138 -9.94 -3.82 2.56
CA PHE A 138 -9.17 -2.60 2.78
C PHE A 138 -9.11 -2.31 4.27
N THR A 139 -7.90 -2.21 4.81
CA THR A 139 -7.65 -1.94 6.23
C THR A 139 -6.78 -0.71 6.37
N GLU A 140 -7.25 0.27 7.14
CA GLU A 140 -6.45 1.44 7.52
C GLU A 140 -5.82 1.22 8.88
N ILE A 141 -4.55 1.56 9.02
CA ILE A 141 -3.75 1.42 10.23
C ILE A 141 -3.03 2.73 10.48
N THR A 142 -3.16 3.28 11.69
CA THR A 142 -2.43 4.49 12.07
C THR A 142 -1.34 4.13 13.08
N VAL A 143 -0.10 4.50 12.77
CA VAL A 143 1.07 4.35 13.64
C VAL A 143 1.43 5.71 14.20
N THR A 144 1.61 5.79 15.51
CA THR A 144 1.91 7.03 16.23
C THR A 144 3.24 6.95 16.98
N GLY A 145 3.77 8.09 17.37
CA GLY A 145 4.98 8.19 18.19
C GLY A 145 6.16 8.84 17.48
N VAL A 146 7.31 8.85 18.15
CA VAL A 146 8.51 9.59 17.71
C VAL A 146 9.00 9.09 16.33
N ASP A 147 8.93 7.79 16.09
CA ASP A 147 9.41 7.17 14.84
C ASP A 147 8.31 7.09 13.76
N ALA A 148 7.20 7.81 13.94
CA ALA A 148 6.12 7.90 12.96
C ALA A 148 6.26 9.07 11.98
N GLN A 149 7.47 9.65 11.87
CA GLN A 149 7.81 10.62 10.83
C GLN A 149 7.93 9.94 9.48
N HIS A 150 7.58 10.68 8.42
CA HIS A 150 7.53 10.17 7.05
C HIS A 150 8.76 9.37 6.63
N SER A 151 9.95 9.92 6.81
CA SER A 151 11.23 9.29 6.44
C SER A 151 11.59 8.09 7.32
N SER A 152 11.04 8.00 8.53
CA SER A 152 11.29 6.93 9.48
C SER A 152 10.31 5.77 9.38
N LEU A 153 9.18 5.94 8.68
CA LEU A 153 8.15 4.92 8.55
C LEU A 153 8.68 3.56 8.06
N PRO A 154 9.59 3.50 7.05
CA PRO A 154 10.10 2.21 6.58
C PRO A 154 10.91 1.43 7.62
N GLN A 155 11.47 2.10 8.63
CA GLN A 155 12.25 1.49 9.71
C GLN A 155 11.48 1.42 11.03
N ASN A 156 10.27 1.98 11.09
CA ASN A 156 9.44 1.96 12.29
C ASN A 156 9.14 0.51 12.71
N LYS A 157 9.42 0.17 13.97
CA LYS A 157 9.28 -1.22 14.47
C LYS A 157 7.86 -1.75 14.39
N GLN A 158 6.84 -0.91 14.58
CA GLN A 158 5.44 -1.31 14.44
C GLN A 158 5.14 -1.67 12.98
N ILE A 159 5.59 -0.85 12.03
CA ILE A 159 5.40 -1.11 10.58
C ILE A 159 6.16 -2.37 10.15
N VAL A 160 7.38 -2.58 10.62
CA VAL A 160 8.13 -3.81 10.35
C VAL A 160 7.38 -5.04 10.88
N SER A 161 6.76 -4.95 12.06
CA SER A 161 5.92 -6.02 12.60
C SER A 161 4.67 -6.24 11.74
N LEU A 162 3.98 -5.18 11.31
CA LEU A 162 2.83 -5.27 10.41
C LEU A 162 3.19 -5.90 9.05
N ILE A 163 4.35 -5.55 8.49
CA ILE A 163 4.86 -6.19 7.26
C ILE A 163 5.07 -7.69 7.49
N THR A 164 5.70 -8.04 8.61
CA THR A 164 6.00 -9.44 8.95
C THR A 164 4.72 -10.26 9.09
N GLU A 165 3.73 -9.73 9.79
CA GLU A 165 2.47 -10.39 10.07
C GLU A 165 1.56 -10.43 8.84
N TYR A 166 1.29 -9.27 8.23
CA TYR A 166 0.25 -9.16 7.20
C TYR A 166 0.75 -9.43 5.77
N ILE A 167 2.01 -9.08 5.48
CA ILE A 167 2.55 -9.24 4.13
C ILE A 167 3.32 -10.55 3.99
N LEU A 168 4.20 -10.86 4.96
CA LEU A 168 5.04 -12.07 4.89
C LEU A 168 4.36 -13.32 5.44
N ASP A 169 3.17 -13.18 6.05
CA ASP A 169 2.41 -14.27 6.70
C ASP A 169 3.26 -15.03 7.75
N LYS A 170 4.16 -14.31 8.42
CA LYS A 170 4.97 -14.85 9.51
C LYS A 170 4.35 -14.43 10.83
N HIS A 171 3.78 -15.38 11.55
CA HIS A 171 3.36 -15.14 12.92
C HIS A 171 4.61 -14.91 13.79
N THR A 172 4.62 -13.85 14.58
CA THR A 172 5.64 -13.67 15.62
C THR A 172 5.44 -14.77 16.65
N LEU A 173 6.50 -15.56 16.88
CA LEU A 173 6.51 -16.49 18.00
C LEU A 173 6.46 -15.66 19.29
N ASP A 174 5.56 -16.02 20.21
CA ASP A 174 5.63 -15.49 21.58
C ASP A 174 6.99 -15.88 22.16
N GLY A 175 7.46 -15.14 23.18
CA GLY A 175 8.79 -15.37 23.78
C GLY A 175 9.05 -16.78 24.34
N LYS A 176 8.14 -17.72 24.12
CA LYS A 176 8.21 -19.14 24.50
C LYS A 176 8.15 -20.10 23.30
N GLY A 177 8.22 -19.58 22.07
CA GLY A 177 8.25 -20.41 20.87
C GLY A 177 6.92 -21.06 20.47
N LYS A 178 5.80 -20.63 21.05
CA LYS A 178 4.46 -21.10 20.67
C LYS A 178 3.80 -20.10 19.71
N LEU A 179 3.17 -20.62 18.65
CA LEU A 179 2.32 -19.82 17.77
C LEU A 179 1.05 -19.42 18.53
N ASN A 180 0.75 -18.12 18.59
CA ASN A 180 -0.57 -17.68 19.05
C ASN A 180 -1.63 -18.13 18.03
N PRO A 181 -2.69 -18.82 18.44
CA PRO A 181 -3.77 -19.16 17.53
C PRO A 181 -4.43 -17.90 17.03
N SER A 182 -4.73 -17.86 15.73
CA SER A 182 -5.50 -16.78 15.10
C SER A 182 -6.84 -16.57 15.84
N PRO A 183 -7.28 -15.34 16.13
CA PRO A 183 -8.48 -15.07 16.91
C PRO A 183 -9.81 -15.44 16.23
N ASN A 184 -9.80 -16.12 15.09
CA ASN A 184 -11.01 -16.53 14.36
C ASN A 184 -11.03 -18.03 14.04
N GLN A 185 -11.17 -18.86 15.07
CA GLN A 185 -11.91 -20.12 14.97
C GLN A 185 -12.91 -20.15 16.10
N SER A 186 -14.10 -19.62 15.84
CA SER A 186 -15.27 -19.93 16.64
C SER A 186 -15.55 -21.44 16.52
N ASP A 187 -15.28 -22.16 17.58
CA ASP A 187 -15.72 -23.52 17.79
C ASP A 187 -17.26 -23.55 17.74
N ASN A 188 -17.83 -23.91 16.59
CA ASN A 188 -19.21 -24.39 16.51
C ASN A 188 -19.17 -25.91 16.63
N ARG A 189 -19.09 -26.40 17.88
CA ARG A 189 -19.56 -27.73 18.27
C ARG A 189 -20.65 -27.55 19.32
N ASN A 190 -21.86 -27.59 18.85
CA ASN A 190 -22.99 -28.32 19.45
C ASN A 190 -24.10 -28.40 18.41
#